data_05161e3cd22249df18288e14c9ec2890
#
_entry.id   05161e3cd22249df18288e14c9ec2890
#
_cell.length_a   1.000
_cell.length_b   1.000
_cell.length_c   1.000
_cell.angle_alpha   90.00
_cell.angle_beta   90.00
_cell.angle_gamma   90.00
#
_symmetry.space_group_name_H-M   'P 1'
#
loop_
_entity.id
_entity.type
_entity.pdbx_description
1 polymer ?
#
loop_
_entity_poly.entity_id
_entity_poly.type
_entity_poly.pdbx_seq_one_letter_code
_entity_poly.pdbx_strand_id
1 'polypeptide(L)'
;MHKSKEDVAKLFADKLGTDPHLTPEQLTLVARDVLREKYVQAEVGITGANFIIADTGAVAVTENEGNGRLSAAWPKTHIVVTGIEKVIPSMTDLALFWPLLATYGTGQKITSYNTIIAGPRQENEKDGPDEMYVILLDNGRTNILANEKTRESLYCIRCGACLNACPVYKNIGGHTYSTTYSGPIGAVITPHLRQLGEWKHLSHASSLCGNCTEVCAVKINLHELLLENRYEAVTEGYAPFAEKVAWKIWKMAMLRRSWMNAANGNMKGKVVNGMGKAWTEHRSKLIFPQKSFNQQWKEKYGNR
;
A
#
# COMPACT_ATOMS: atom_id res chain seq x y z
N MET A 1 0.23 -11.22 -10.47
CA MET A 1 -0.60 -11.96 -9.51
C MET A 1 -2.02 -12.27 -10.03
N HIS A 2 -2.31 -12.11 -11.32
CA HIS A 2 -3.64 -12.35 -11.90
C HIS A 2 -3.66 -13.49 -12.92
N LYS A 3 -2.58 -14.29 -12.97
CA LYS A 3 -2.48 -15.47 -13.84
C LYS A 3 -2.68 -16.74 -13.02
N SER A 4 -3.51 -17.64 -13.52
CA SER A 4 -3.63 -19.01 -12.99
C SER A 4 -2.39 -19.84 -13.33
N LYS A 5 -2.28 -21.04 -12.76
CA LYS A 5 -1.23 -22.00 -13.11
C LYS A 5 -1.28 -22.32 -14.62
N GLU A 6 -2.47 -22.49 -15.16
CA GLU A 6 -2.71 -22.81 -16.58
C GLU A 6 -2.26 -21.65 -17.47
N ASP A 7 -2.53 -20.39 -17.07
CA ASP A 7 -2.09 -19.21 -17.80
C ASP A 7 -0.56 -19.11 -17.82
N VAL A 8 0.12 -19.45 -16.71
CA VAL A 8 1.58 -19.46 -16.62
C VAL A 8 2.15 -20.58 -17.48
N ALA A 9 1.59 -21.79 -17.43
CA ALA A 9 2.03 -22.91 -18.25
C ALA A 9 1.91 -22.60 -19.74
N LYS A 10 0.79 -22.00 -20.17
CA LYS A 10 0.59 -21.54 -21.54
C LYS A 10 1.61 -20.46 -21.95
N LEU A 11 1.85 -19.49 -21.06
CA LEU A 11 2.85 -18.45 -21.33
C LEU A 11 4.27 -19.04 -21.52
N PHE A 12 4.63 -20.04 -20.71
CA PHE A 12 5.91 -20.71 -20.82
C PHE A 12 6.00 -21.55 -22.11
N ALA A 13 4.91 -22.24 -22.49
CA ALA A 13 4.83 -22.92 -23.77
C ALA A 13 5.05 -21.95 -24.95
N ASP A 14 4.35 -20.81 -24.93
CA ASP A 14 4.42 -19.80 -25.99
C ASP A 14 5.80 -19.10 -26.08
N LYS A 15 6.47 -18.87 -24.93
CA LYS A 15 7.72 -18.09 -24.85
C LYS A 15 8.99 -18.92 -24.79
N LEU A 16 8.92 -20.11 -24.21
CA LEU A 16 10.07 -20.97 -23.92
C LEU A 16 9.96 -22.34 -24.61
N GLY A 17 8.86 -22.62 -25.34
CA GLY A 17 8.65 -23.88 -26.05
C GLY A 17 8.45 -25.11 -25.14
N THR A 18 7.94 -24.90 -23.91
CA THR A 18 7.73 -25.98 -22.93
C THR A 18 6.38 -26.66 -23.13
N ASP A 19 6.21 -27.87 -22.53
CA ASP A 19 4.92 -28.54 -22.48
C ASP A 19 3.90 -27.72 -21.65
N PRO A 20 2.71 -27.42 -22.18
CA PRO A 20 1.67 -26.65 -21.46
C PRO A 20 1.06 -27.41 -20.27
N HIS A 21 1.35 -28.69 -20.09
CA HIS A 21 0.82 -29.53 -19.01
C HIS A 21 1.77 -29.70 -17.81
N LEU A 22 2.87 -28.93 -17.76
CA LEU A 22 3.85 -28.98 -16.68
C LEU A 22 3.23 -28.66 -15.32
N THR A 23 3.71 -29.34 -14.27
CA THR A 23 3.35 -29.04 -12.87
C THR A 23 3.98 -27.71 -12.43
N PRO A 24 3.49 -27.08 -11.33
CA PRO A 24 4.12 -25.89 -10.80
C PRO A 24 5.60 -26.06 -10.48
N GLU A 25 5.99 -27.21 -9.94
CA GLU A 25 7.39 -27.55 -9.65
C GLU A 25 8.24 -27.62 -10.92
N GLN A 26 7.73 -28.26 -11.96
CA GLN A 26 8.40 -28.35 -13.26
C GLN A 26 8.53 -26.98 -13.92
N LEU A 27 7.49 -26.14 -13.88
CA LEU A 27 7.56 -24.76 -14.36
C LEU A 27 8.61 -23.94 -13.61
N THR A 28 8.74 -24.16 -12.30
CA THR A 28 9.78 -23.51 -11.48
C THR A 28 11.18 -23.95 -11.88
N LEU A 29 11.38 -25.23 -12.20
CA LEU A 29 12.66 -25.76 -12.70
C LEU A 29 13.02 -25.15 -14.05
N VAL A 30 12.08 -25.05 -14.99
CA VAL A 30 12.29 -24.36 -16.27
C VAL A 30 12.71 -22.91 -16.06
N ALA A 31 12.02 -22.17 -15.19
CA ALA A 31 12.38 -20.79 -14.85
C ALA A 31 13.79 -20.71 -14.26
N ARG A 32 14.14 -21.64 -13.35
CA ARG A 32 15.47 -21.74 -12.75
C ARG A 32 16.56 -21.91 -13.80
N ASP A 33 16.38 -22.84 -14.73
CA ASP A 33 17.39 -23.15 -15.74
C ASP A 33 17.61 -21.96 -16.69
N VAL A 34 16.54 -21.34 -17.17
CA VAL A 34 16.59 -20.15 -18.03
C VAL A 34 17.23 -18.95 -17.31
N LEU A 35 16.88 -18.71 -16.05
CA LEU A 35 17.36 -17.56 -15.30
C LEU A 35 18.79 -17.75 -14.80
N ARG A 36 19.19 -18.98 -14.47
CA ARG A 36 20.55 -19.27 -13.97
C ARG A 36 21.63 -18.75 -14.91
N GLU A 37 21.49 -19.02 -16.20
CA GLU A 37 22.46 -18.56 -17.22
C GLU A 37 22.51 -17.02 -17.25
N LYS A 38 21.35 -16.35 -17.18
CA LYS A 38 21.28 -14.90 -17.15
C LYS A 38 21.92 -14.29 -15.90
N TYR A 39 21.75 -14.91 -14.73
CA TYR A 39 22.42 -14.45 -13.50
C TYR A 39 23.93 -14.55 -13.60
N VAL A 40 24.44 -15.66 -14.16
CA VAL A 40 25.90 -15.88 -14.32
C VAL A 40 26.51 -14.89 -15.32
N GLN A 41 25.79 -14.51 -16.37
CA GLN A 41 26.25 -13.57 -17.39
C GLN A 41 26.08 -12.09 -17.00
N ALA A 42 25.30 -11.78 -15.96
CA ALA A 42 25.07 -10.42 -15.57
C ALA A 42 26.32 -9.76 -14.96
N GLU A 43 26.72 -8.62 -15.48
CA GLU A 43 27.87 -7.85 -14.97
C GLU A 43 27.45 -6.91 -13.82
N VAL A 44 26.18 -6.45 -13.83
CA VAL A 44 25.61 -5.55 -12.83
C VAL A 44 24.37 -6.18 -12.24
N GLY A 45 24.31 -6.25 -10.92
CA GLY A 45 23.12 -6.63 -10.16
C GLY A 45 22.50 -5.44 -9.46
N ILE A 46 21.18 -5.28 -9.59
CA ILE A 46 20.45 -4.22 -8.91
C ILE A 46 19.44 -4.85 -7.96
N THR A 47 19.51 -4.47 -6.69
CA THR A 47 18.57 -4.94 -5.66
C THR A 47 17.95 -3.78 -4.89
N GLY A 48 16.84 -4.05 -4.20
CA GLY A 48 16.40 -3.24 -3.07
C GLY A 48 17.08 -3.71 -1.78
N ALA A 49 16.67 -3.09 -0.67
CA ALA A 49 16.99 -3.56 0.66
C ALA A 49 15.75 -3.54 1.55
N ASN A 50 15.65 -4.48 2.48
CA ASN A 50 14.67 -4.41 3.55
C ASN A 50 15.12 -3.40 4.60
N PHE A 51 16.42 -3.42 4.95
CA PHE A 51 17.03 -2.47 5.88
C PHE A 51 18.46 -2.13 5.47
N ILE A 52 18.89 -0.91 5.87
CA ILE A 52 20.29 -0.48 5.91
C ILE A 52 20.68 -0.38 7.38
N ILE A 53 21.80 -0.94 7.77
CA ILE A 53 22.26 -1.03 9.14
C ILE A 53 23.30 0.07 9.38
N ALA A 54 22.96 1.09 10.17
CA ALA A 54 23.79 2.31 10.27
C ALA A 54 25.14 2.07 10.96
N ASP A 55 25.21 1.19 11.96
CA ASP A 55 26.44 0.92 12.71
C ASP A 55 27.51 0.19 11.90
N THR A 56 27.11 -0.56 10.86
CA THR A 56 28.03 -1.35 10.02
C THR A 56 28.06 -0.92 8.57
N GLY A 57 27.10 -0.10 8.12
CA GLY A 57 26.91 0.23 6.70
C GLY A 57 26.37 -0.95 5.87
N ALA A 58 26.03 -2.06 6.51
CA ALA A 58 25.58 -3.26 5.81
C ALA A 58 24.13 -3.16 5.31
N VAL A 59 23.83 -3.95 4.30
CA VAL A 59 22.51 -4.09 3.68
C VAL A 59 21.88 -5.40 4.10
N ALA A 60 20.65 -5.36 4.62
CA ALA A 60 19.88 -6.54 4.98
C ALA A 60 18.77 -6.82 3.97
N VAL A 61 18.77 -8.04 3.41
CA VAL A 61 17.76 -8.52 2.46
C VAL A 61 17.12 -9.78 3.02
N THR A 62 15.79 -9.86 2.97
CA THR A 62 15.02 -11.04 3.35
C THR A 62 14.09 -11.45 2.22
N GLU A 63 14.11 -12.73 1.85
CA GLU A 63 13.36 -13.27 0.71
C GLU A 63 13.13 -14.78 0.85
N ASN A 64 12.25 -15.33 0.01
CA ASN A 64 12.00 -16.78 -0.04
C ASN A 64 12.54 -17.43 -1.33
N GLU A 65 12.76 -16.65 -2.38
CA GLU A 65 13.06 -17.15 -3.72
C GLU A 65 14.56 -17.27 -4.01
N GLY A 66 15.41 -16.51 -3.35
CA GLY A 66 16.85 -16.46 -3.55
C GLY A 66 17.31 -15.60 -4.73
N ASN A 67 16.40 -14.92 -5.41
CA ASN A 67 16.70 -14.06 -6.56
C ASN A 67 17.48 -12.80 -6.18
N GLY A 68 17.17 -12.17 -5.07
CA GLY A 68 17.93 -11.04 -4.55
C GLY A 68 19.36 -11.44 -4.16
N ARG A 69 19.52 -12.61 -3.51
CA ARG A 69 20.83 -13.16 -3.18
C ARG A 69 21.67 -13.44 -4.41
N LEU A 70 21.09 -14.04 -5.47
CA LEU A 70 21.79 -14.29 -6.72
C LEU A 70 22.17 -13.00 -7.43
N SER A 71 21.29 -11.99 -7.41
CA SER A 71 21.57 -10.66 -7.97
C SER A 71 22.68 -9.91 -7.25
N ALA A 72 22.95 -10.25 -6.00
CA ALA A 72 24.04 -9.64 -5.22
C ALA A 72 25.38 -10.43 -5.30
N ALA A 73 25.31 -11.77 -5.45
CA ALA A 73 26.49 -12.62 -5.31
C ALA A 73 27.27 -12.84 -6.63
N TRP A 74 26.61 -12.87 -7.79
CA TRP A 74 27.24 -13.17 -9.06
C TRP A 74 27.85 -11.98 -9.82
N PRO A 75 27.18 -10.82 -9.90
CA PRO A 75 27.66 -9.69 -10.68
C PRO A 75 28.92 -9.08 -10.07
N LYS A 76 29.76 -8.50 -10.94
CA LYS A 76 30.94 -7.74 -10.52
C LYS A 76 30.59 -6.46 -9.77
N THR A 77 29.50 -5.81 -10.18
CA THR A 77 29.01 -4.58 -9.55
C THR A 77 27.62 -4.81 -8.98
N HIS A 78 27.43 -4.50 -7.69
CA HIS A 78 26.13 -4.55 -7.02
C HIS A 78 25.64 -3.14 -6.67
N ILE A 79 24.45 -2.77 -7.14
CA ILE A 79 23.81 -1.50 -6.86
C ILE A 79 22.56 -1.75 -6.02
N VAL A 80 22.54 -1.21 -4.81
CA VAL A 80 21.38 -1.26 -3.91
C VAL A 80 20.64 0.06 -3.98
N VAL A 81 19.33 0.02 -4.27
CA VAL A 81 18.47 1.22 -4.27
C VAL A 81 17.40 1.06 -3.20
N THR A 82 17.39 1.95 -2.21
CA THR A 82 16.45 1.86 -1.09
C THR A 82 16.05 3.23 -0.55
N GLY A 83 14.87 3.33 0.06
CA GLY A 83 14.43 4.57 0.69
C GLY A 83 15.19 4.84 1.99
N ILE A 84 15.42 6.13 2.29
CA ILE A 84 16.10 6.55 3.53
C ILE A 84 15.37 6.09 4.80
N GLU A 85 14.05 5.83 4.72
CA GLU A 85 13.23 5.30 5.81
C GLU A 85 13.57 3.85 6.19
N LYS A 86 14.46 3.20 5.44
CA LYS A 86 14.88 1.81 5.70
C LYS A 86 16.14 1.71 6.57
N VAL A 87 16.70 2.83 6.98
CA VAL A 87 17.87 2.84 7.87
C VAL A 87 17.43 2.46 9.29
N ILE A 88 18.10 1.46 9.85
CA ILE A 88 17.96 1.03 11.25
C ILE A 88 19.29 1.26 12.00
N PRO A 89 19.25 1.53 13.32
CA PRO A 89 20.43 1.87 14.07
C PRO A 89 21.50 0.76 14.11
N SER A 90 21.10 -0.47 14.40
CA SER A 90 22.04 -1.55 14.72
C SER A 90 21.64 -2.89 14.08
N MET A 91 22.64 -3.73 13.86
CA MET A 91 22.47 -5.11 13.40
C MET A 91 21.59 -5.94 14.35
N THR A 92 21.62 -5.66 15.64
CA THR A 92 20.80 -6.35 16.64
C THR A 92 19.29 -6.12 16.44
N ASP A 93 18.89 -5.03 15.79
CA ASP A 93 17.49 -4.73 15.49
C ASP A 93 16.88 -5.71 14.48
N LEU A 94 17.69 -6.38 13.68
CA LEU A 94 17.24 -7.42 12.76
C LEU A 94 16.56 -8.59 13.48
N ALA A 95 16.94 -8.87 14.73
CA ALA A 95 16.30 -9.89 15.55
C ALA A 95 14.81 -9.61 15.80
N LEU A 96 14.42 -8.33 15.80
CA LEU A 96 13.03 -7.89 15.86
C LEU A 96 12.37 -7.85 14.48
N PHE A 97 13.02 -7.24 13.49
CA PHE A 97 12.36 -6.93 12.22
C PHE A 97 12.19 -8.14 11.30
N TRP A 98 13.15 -9.07 11.24
CA TRP A 98 13.03 -10.24 10.37
C TRP A 98 11.85 -11.16 10.72
N PRO A 99 11.63 -11.53 12.01
CA PRO A 99 10.44 -12.29 12.38
C PRO A 99 9.14 -11.54 12.10
N LEU A 100 9.10 -10.20 12.31
CA LEU A 100 7.92 -9.39 11.98
C LEU A 100 7.61 -9.41 10.49
N LEU A 101 8.63 -9.23 9.63
CA LEU A 101 8.44 -9.31 8.17
C LEU A 101 7.92 -10.68 7.76
N ALA A 102 8.54 -11.76 8.20
CA ALA A 102 8.17 -13.12 7.84
C ALA A 102 6.76 -13.48 8.32
N THR A 103 6.45 -13.20 9.60
CA THR A 103 5.16 -13.54 10.20
C THR A 103 4.01 -12.77 9.57
N TYR A 104 4.15 -11.45 9.43
CA TYR A 104 3.08 -10.60 8.91
C TYR A 104 2.99 -10.59 7.38
N GLY A 105 4.07 -10.93 6.68
CA GLY A 105 4.09 -11.04 5.22
C GLY A 105 3.55 -12.35 4.71
N THR A 106 4.09 -13.45 5.21
CA THR A 106 3.87 -14.80 4.67
C THR A 106 3.40 -15.84 5.69
N GLY A 107 3.27 -15.48 6.98
CA GLY A 107 2.90 -16.41 8.05
C GLY A 107 4.03 -17.35 8.48
N GLN A 108 5.26 -17.09 8.04
CA GLN A 108 6.45 -17.85 8.43
C GLN A 108 7.04 -17.30 9.73
N LYS A 109 7.74 -18.13 10.50
CA LYS A 109 8.52 -17.67 11.64
C LYS A 109 9.73 -16.86 11.20
N ILE A 110 10.35 -17.27 10.11
CA ILE A 110 11.45 -16.61 9.41
C ILE A 110 11.41 -17.00 7.93
N THR A 111 11.91 -16.14 7.05
CA THR A 111 12.03 -16.42 5.62
C THR A 111 13.14 -17.43 5.30
N SER A 112 13.12 -17.99 4.09
CA SER A 112 14.12 -18.97 3.64
C SER A 112 15.53 -18.40 3.59
N TYR A 113 15.64 -17.14 3.17
CA TYR A 113 16.92 -16.44 3.06
C TYR A 113 16.89 -15.12 3.81
N ASN A 114 17.87 -14.94 4.69
CA ASN A 114 18.13 -13.68 5.40
C ASN A 114 19.62 -13.39 5.19
N THR A 115 19.93 -12.41 4.35
CA THR A 115 21.27 -12.11 3.89
C THR A 115 21.70 -10.74 4.38
N ILE A 116 22.89 -10.64 4.96
CA ILE A 116 23.57 -9.40 5.31
C ILE A 116 24.73 -9.24 4.34
N ILE A 117 24.79 -8.11 3.64
CA ILE A 117 25.83 -7.77 2.68
C ILE A 117 26.56 -6.56 3.25
N ALA A 118 27.81 -6.78 3.70
CA ALA A 118 28.59 -5.77 4.39
C ALA A 118 29.47 -4.90 3.46
N GLY A 119 29.55 -5.25 2.18
CA GLY A 119 30.35 -4.49 1.22
C GLY A 119 30.79 -5.34 0.04
N PRO A 120 31.76 -4.88 -0.75
CA PRO A 120 32.37 -5.64 -1.81
C PRO A 120 33.18 -6.82 -1.27
N ARG A 121 33.44 -7.80 -2.14
CA ARG A 121 34.19 -9.02 -1.85
C ARG A 121 35.59 -8.68 -1.36
N GLN A 122 36.00 -9.36 -0.29
CA GLN A 122 37.36 -9.30 0.22
C GLN A 122 38.27 -10.35 -0.46
N GLU A 123 39.61 -10.21 -0.33
CA GLU A 123 40.60 -11.07 -1.03
C GLU A 123 40.40 -12.58 -0.79
N ASN A 124 39.88 -12.97 0.38
CA ASN A 124 39.67 -14.38 0.76
C ASN A 124 38.26 -14.92 0.45
N GLU A 125 37.37 -14.10 -0.11
CA GLU A 125 36.00 -14.49 -0.46
C GLU A 125 35.92 -14.97 -1.90
N LYS A 126 35.16 -16.04 -2.13
CA LYS A 126 35.02 -16.68 -3.44
C LYS A 126 33.90 -16.07 -4.30
N ASP A 127 32.91 -15.50 -3.69
CA ASP A 127 31.72 -14.90 -4.32
C ASP A 127 31.47 -13.49 -3.74
N GLY A 128 30.61 -12.75 -4.41
CA GLY A 128 30.31 -11.37 -4.09
C GLY A 128 30.84 -10.38 -5.14
N PRO A 129 30.32 -9.16 -5.15
CA PRO A 129 30.70 -8.13 -6.13
C PRO A 129 32.10 -7.56 -5.84
N ASP A 130 32.80 -7.13 -6.88
CA ASP A 130 34.05 -6.39 -6.75
C ASP A 130 33.80 -4.95 -6.29
N GLU A 131 32.62 -4.40 -6.65
CA GLU A 131 32.18 -3.05 -6.29
C GLU A 131 30.74 -3.06 -5.78
N MET A 132 30.45 -2.27 -4.76
CA MET A 132 29.10 -2.11 -4.22
C MET A 132 28.74 -0.64 -4.03
N TYR A 133 27.56 -0.27 -4.52
CA TYR A 133 27.00 1.08 -4.37
C TYR A 133 25.66 1.02 -3.67
N VAL A 134 25.46 1.89 -2.69
CA VAL A 134 24.18 2.01 -1.96
C VAL A 134 23.59 3.39 -2.23
N ILE A 135 22.46 3.42 -2.90
CA ILE A 135 21.72 4.63 -3.25
C ILE A 135 20.58 4.81 -2.27
N LEU A 136 20.68 5.81 -1.40
CA LEU A 136 19.63 6.20 -0.47
C LEU A 136 18.69 7.18 -1.16
N LEU A 137 17.45 6.76 -1.37
CA LEU A 137 16.45 7.49 -2.11
C LEU A 137 15.57 8.31 -1.17
N ASP A 138 15.65 9.63 -1.26
CA ASP A 138 14.73 10.53 -0.55
C ASP A 138 13.36 10.59 -1.23
N ASN A 139 13.28 11.13 -2.42
CA ASN A 139 12.04 11.29 -3.18
C ASN A 139 10.85 11.77 -2.32
N GLY A 140 11.05 12.84 -1.54
CA GLY A 140 10.03 13.46 -0.69
C GLY A 140 9.84 12.84 0.69
N ARG A 141 10.63 11.83 1.08
CA ARG A 141 10.53 11.18 2.40
C ARG A 141 10.91 12.10 3.54
N THR A 142 11.90 12.99 3.32
CA THR A 142 12.26 14.01 4.31
C THR A 142 11.11 14.97 4.59
N ASN A 143 10.28 15.30 3.60
CA ASN A 143 9.09 16.12 3.80
C ASN A 143 8.04 15.40 4.66
N ILE A 144 7.84 14.09 4.42
CA ILE A 144 6.95 13.25 5.25
C ILE A 144 7.50 13.19 6.69
N LEU A 145 8.82 13.03 6.86
CA LEU A 145 9.46 12.94 8.16
C LEU A 145 9.31 14.26 8.94
N ALA A 146 9.42 15.41 8.27
CA ALA A 146 9.26 16.71 8.87
C ALA A 146 7.83 16.98 9.38
N ASN A 147 6.82 16.36 8.78
CA ASN A 147 5.42 16.53 9.16
C ASN A 147 5.06 15.56 10.32
N GLU A 148 4.78 16.13 11.50
CA GLU A 148 4.44 15.36 12.72
C GLU A 148 3.26 14.43 12.55
N LYS A 149 2.28 14.79 11.73
CA LYS A 149 1.06 14.02 11.53
C LYS A 149 1.26 12.81 10.61
N THR A 150 2.16 12.92 9.62
CA THR A 150 2.34 11.90 8.59
C THR A 150 3.61 11.06 8.73
N ARG A 151 4.59 11.50 9.55
CA ARG A 151 5.89 10.82 9.74
C ARG A 151 5.78 9.36 10.15
N GLU A 152 4.75 9.00 10.91
CA GLU A 152 4.49 7.63 11.34
C GLU A 152 4.36 6.65 10.16
N SER A 153 3.91 7.13 9.00
CA SER A 153 3.79 6.31 7.78
C SER A 153 5.14 5.74 7.28
N LEU A 154 6.26 6.40 7.63
CA LEU A 154 7.61 5.96 7.27
C LEU A 154 8.11 4.77 8.12
N TYR A 155 7.47 4.44 9.23
CA TYR A 155 7.79 3.23 10.02
C TYR A 155 7.46 1.93 9.28
N CYS A 156 6.82 2.03 8.12
CA CYS A 156 6.36 0.87 7.36
C CYS A 156 7.52 -0.03 6.90
N ILE A 157 7.55 -1.26 7.41
CA ILE A 157 8.51 -2.31 7.04
C ILE A 157 8.16 -3.04 5.74
N ARG A 158 7.05 -2.69 5.08
CA ARG A 158 6.58 -3.27 3.80
C ARG A 158 6.17 -4.75 3.88
N CYS A 159 5.71 -5.23 5.01
CA CYS A 159 5.26 -6.63 5.19
C CYS A 159 4.01 -6.99 4.37
N GLY A 160 3.17 -6.02 3.99
CA GLY A 160 1.97 -6.29 3.20
C GLY A 160 0.73 -6.71 4.00
N ALA A 161 0.79 -6.87 5.33
CA ALA A 161 -0.35 -7.30 6.14
C ALA A 161 -1.61 -6.43 5.94
N CYS A 162 -1.45 -5.13 5.84
CA CYS A 162 -2.57 -4.20 5.61
C CYS A 162 -3.23 -4.41 4.24
N LEU A 163 -2.50 -4.88 3.22
CA LEU A 163 -3.05 -5.22 1.90
C LEU A 163 -3.95 -6.46 2.02
N ASN A 164 -3.44 -7.49 2.70
CA ASN A 164 -4.16 -8.74 2.91
C ASN A 164 -5.45 -8.57 3.74
N ALA A 165 -5.49 -7.60 4.64
CA ALA A 165 -6.65 -7.31 5.47
C ALA A 165 -7.67 -6.36 4.80
N CYS A 166 -7.27 -5.59 3.80
CA CYS A 166 -8.09 -4.52 3.22
C CYS A 166 -9.20 -5.06 2.31
N PRO A 167 -10.49 -4.80 2.60
CA PRO A 167 -11.58 -5.23 1.74
C PRO A 167 -11.55 -4.52 0.36
N VAL A 168 -11.09 -3.29 0.30
CA VAL A 168 -10.96 -2.56 -0.98
C VAL A 168 -9.89 -3.22 -1.83
N TYR A 169 -8.68 -3.43 -1.29
CA TYR A 169 -7.57 -4.05 -2.01
C TYR A 169 -7.91 -5.47 -2.52
N LYS A 170 -8.60 -6.27 -1.70
CA LYS A 170 -9.04 -7.62 -2.09
C LYS A 170 -9.98 -7.63 -3.29
N ASN A 171 -10.80 -6.59 -3.44
CA ASN A 171 -11.77 -6.50 -4.53
C ASN A 171 -11.19 -5.92 -5.82
N ILE A 172 -10.32 -4.89 -5.73
CA ILE A 172 -9.85 -4.16 -6.93
C ILE A 172 -8.42 -4.51 -7.34
N GLY A 173 -7.65 -5.17 -6.45
CA GLY A 173 -6.26 -5.53 -6.70
C GLY A 173 -5.28 -4.35 -6.73
N GLY A 174 -3.98 -4.67 -6.81
CA GLY A 174 -2.92 -3.65 -6.77
C GLY A 174 -2.84 -2.75 -8.00
N HIS A 175 -3.11 -3.29 -9.19
CA HIS A 175 -3.02 -2.54 -10.45
C HIS A 175 -3.93 -1.33 -10.51
N THR A 176 -5.12 -1.41 -9.92
CA THR A 176 -6.10 -0.30 -9.91
C THR A 176 -5.59 0.96 -9.20
N TYR A 177 -4.60 0.81 -8.30
CA TYR A 177 -3.97 1.96 -7.65
C TYR A 177 -3.07 2.77 -8.58
N SER A 178 -2.65 2.22 -9.72
CA SER A 178 -1.80 2.86 -10.74
C SER A 178 -0.51 3.48 -10.19
N THR A 179 0.00 2.95 -9.07
CA THR A 179 1.20 3.44 -8.37
C THR A 179 2.02 2.26 -7.83
N THR A 180 3.29 2.51 -7.54
CA THR A 180 4.21 1.53 -6.97
C THR A 180 3.74 1.01 -5.62
N TYR A 181 3.17 1.89 -4.79
CA TYR A 181 2.66 1.52 -3.48
C TYR A 181 1.14 1.41 -3.52
N SER A 182 0.63 0.22 -3.32
CA SER A 182 -0.82 -0.08 -3.32
C SER A 182 -1.35 -0.35 -1.91
N GLY A 183 -2.67 -0.54 -1.80
CA GLY A 183 -3.34 -0.81 -0.54
C GLY A 183 -3.33 0.36 0.44
N PRO A 184 -3.66 0.12 1.72
CA PRO A 184 -3.80 1.19 2.72
C PRO A 184 -2.55 2.04 2.90
N ILE A 185 -1.38 1.42 3.06
CA ILE A 185 -0.13 2.19 3.20
C ILE A 185 0.19 2.99 1.93
N GLY A 186 -0.06 2.42 0.74
CA GLY A 186 0.11 3.13 -0.53
C GLY A 186 -0.82 4.32 -0.66
N ALA A 187 -2.06 4.19 -0.23
CA ALA A 187 -3.04 5.27 -0.21
C ALA A 187 -2.68 6.40 0.78
N VAL A 188 -1.90 6.09 1.83
CA VAL A 188 -1.35 7.09 2.75
C VAL A 188 -0.16 7.81 2.16
N ILE A 189 0.88 7.08 1.73
CA ILE A 189 2.18 7.69 1.39
C ILE A 189 2.26 8.23 -0.03
N THR A 190 1.54 7.66 -1.00
CA THR A 190 1.65 8.08 -2.41
C THR A 190 1.30 9.55 -2.62
N PRO A 191 0.23 10.10 -2.01
CA PRO A 191 -0.07 11.54 -2.12
C PRO A 191 1.07 12.45 -1.68
N HIS A 192 1.83 12.06 -0.65
CA HIS A 192 2.95 12.85 -0.15
C HIS A 192 4.25 12.66 -0.96
N LEU A 193 4.47 11.45 -1.52
CA LEU A 193 5.63 11.17 -2.38
C LEU A 193 5.50 11.76 -3.79
N ARG A 194 4.27 12.07 -4.20
CA ARG A 194 3.96 12.62 -5.53
C ARG A 194 3.36 14.01 -5.38
N GLN A 195 2.05 14.11 -5.53
CA GLN A 195 1.32 15.37 -5.34
C GLN A 195 -0.05 15.09 -4.73
N LEU A 196 -0.34 15.71 -3.58
CA LEU A 196 -1.59 15.49 -2.85
C LEU A 196 -2.82 15.79 -3.73
N GLY A 197 -2.78 16.87 -4.50
CA GLY A 197 -3.90 17.28 -5.37
C GLY A 197 -4.30 16.22 -6.40
N GLU A 198 -3.34 15.55 -7.01
CA GLU A 198 -3.57 14.51 -8.01
C GLU A 198 -3.92 13.16 -7.38
N TRP A 199 -3.23 12.79 -6.30
CA TRP A 199 -3.29 11.46 -5.71
C TRP A 199 -4.21 11.34 -4.49
N LYS A 200 -4.89 12.42 -4.07
CA LYS A 200 -5.86 12.41 -2.95
C LYS A 200 -6.95 11.34 -3.09
N HIS A 201 -7.32 10.99 -4.33
CA HIS A 201 -8.35 10.00 -4.61
C HIS A 201 -8.06 8.63 -3.98
N LEU A 202 -6.78 8.25 -3.81
CA LEU A 202 -6.40 7.02 -3.15
C LEU A 202 -6.87 6.98 -1.69
N SER A 203 -6.69 8.08 -0.95
CA SER A 203 -7.14 8.18 0.44
C SER A 203 -8.67 8.20 0.55
N HIS A 204 -9.38 8.71 -0.47
CA HIS A 204 -10.85 8.68 -0.52
C HIS A 204 -11.42 7.31 -0.89
N ALA A 205 -10.65 6.46 -1.57
CA ALA A 205 -11.04 5.09 -1.96
C ALA A 205 -10.91 4.08 -0.80
N SER A 206 -11.17 4.50 0.43
CA SER A 206 -11.12 3.67 1.64
C SER A 206 -12.45 3.69 2.38
N SER A 207 -12.87 2.53 2.88
CA SER A 207 -14.04 2.41 3.77
C SER A 207 -13.78 2.87 5.20
N LEU A 208 -12.54 3.18 5.58
CA LEU A 208 -12.10 3.58 6.93
C LEU A 208 -12.50 2.56 8.01
N CYS A 209 -12.56 1.28 7.70
CA CYS A 209 -12.97 0.23 8.64
C CYS A 209 -11.96 -0.04 9.77
N GLY A 210 -10.74 0.53 9.71
CA GLY A 210 -9.70 0.39 10.74
C GLY A 210 -8.89 -0.91 10.68
N ASN A 211 -9.30 -1.92 9.91
CA ASN A 211 -8.67 -3.23 9.91
C ASN A 211 -7.16 -3.19 9.53
N CYS A 212 -6.76 -2.27 8.67
CA CYS A 212 -5.35 -2.08 8.31
C CYS A 212 -4.48 -1.59 9.48
N THR A 213 -5.05 -0.80 10.39
CA THR A 213 -4.38 -0.37 11.63
C THR A 213 -4.21 -1.53 12.61
N GLU A 214 -5.28 -2.32 12.79
CA GLU A 214 -5.26 -3.48 13.70
C GLU A 214 -4.19 -4.51 13.33
N VAL A 215 -4.06 -4.82 12.05
CA VAL A 215 -3.10 -5.82 11.55
C VAL A 215 -1.70 -5.27 11.33
N CYS A 216 -1.44 -3.99 11.55
CA CYS A 216 -0.12 -3.42 11.30
C CYS A 216 0.93 -3.97 12.26
N ALA A 217 1.97 -4.61 11.71
CA ALA A 217 3.06 -5.19 12.49
C ALA A 217 3.80 -4.16 13.35
N VAL A 218 3.93 -2.93 12.85
CA VAL A 218 4.63 -1.82 13.51
C VAL A 218 3.68 -0.75 14.05
N LYS A 219 2.39 -1.10 14.15
CA LYS A 219 1.34 -0.30 14.81
C LYS A 219 1.11 1.11 14.23
N ILE A 220 1.29 1.29 12.91
CA ILE A 220 0.94 2.54 12.22
C ILE A 220 -0.57 2.73 12.23
N ASN A 221 -1.03 3.92 12.61
CA ASN A 221 -2.45 4.26 12.65
C ASN A 221 -2.98 4.65 11.25
N LEU A 222 -3.00 3.67 10.33
CA LEU A 222 -3.26 3.89 8.90
C LEU A 222 -4.61 4.57 8.61
N HIS A 223 -5.67 4.25 9.35
CA HIS A 223 -6.98 4.83 9.06
C HIS A 223 -7.06 6.31 9.46
N GLU A 224 -6.37 6.72 10.52
CA GLU A 224 -6.25 8.14 10.90
C GLU A 224 -5.40 8.91 9.88
N LEU A 225 -4.30 8.32 9.39
CA LEU A 225 -3.48 8.93 8.34
C LEU A 225 -4.27 9.12 7.03
N LEU A 226 -5.20 8.20 6.70
CA LEU A 226 -6.10 8.39 5.56
C LEU A 226 -7.07 9.56 5.78
N LEU A 227 -7.54 9.76 7.00
CA LEU A 227 -8.37 10.92 7.35
C LEU A 227 -7.58 12.22 7.30
N GLU A 228 -6.33 12.22 7.79
CA GLU A 228 -5.46 13.40 7.71
C GLU A 228 -5.21 13.81 6.26
N ASN A 229 -4.90 12.85 5.36
CA ASN A 229 -4.76 13.14 3.94
C ASN A 229 -6.03 13.77 3.33
N ARG A 230 -7.21 13.30 3.72
CA ARG A 230 -8.47 13.89 3.26
C ARG A 230 -8.65 15.33 3.80
N TYR A 231 -8.30 15.54 5.06
CA TYR A 231 -8.37 16.86 5.69
C TYR A 231 -7.39 17.83 5.03
N GLU A 232 -6.16 17.43 4.83
CA GLU A 232 -5.11 18.21 4.16
C GLU A 232 -5.53 18.58 2.71
N ALA A 233 -6.08 17.62 1.96
CA ALA A 233 -6.57 17.88 0.60
C ALA A 233 -7.69 18.93 0.55
N VAL A 234 -8.54 19.01 1.57
CA VAL A 234 -9.59 20.04 1.66
C VAL A 234 -9.03 21.39 2.10
N THR A 235 -8.14 21.41 3.09
CA THR A 235 -7.55 22.65 3.65
C THR A 235 -6.61 23.34 2.68
N GLU A 236 -5.85 22.58 1.89
CA GLU A 236 -4.97 23.08 0.81
C GLU A 236 -5.75 23.47 -0.47
N GLY A 237 -7.06 23.31 -0.45
CA GLY A 237 -7.90 23.83 -1.53
C GLY A 237 -8.16 22.89 -2.69
N TYR A 238 -7.68 21.64 -2.65
CA TYR A 238 -7.83 20.66 -3.75
C TYR A 238 -9.26 20.09 -3.89
N ALA A 239 -10.19 20.39 -2.96
CA ALA A 239 -11.59 20.00 -3.11
C ALA A 239 -12.28 20.87 -4.17
N PRO A 240 -13.09 20.29 -5.11
CA PRO A 240 -13.85 21.04 -6.10
C PRO A 240 -14.80 22.07 -5.47
N PHE A 241 -14.96 23.23 -6.10
CA PHE A 241 -15.84 24.28 -5.58
C PHE A 241 -17.28 23.80 -5.34
N ALA A 242 -17.83 23.03 -6.27
CA ALA A 242 -19.18 22.47 -6.14
C ALA A 242 -19.32 21.56 -4.91
N GLU A 243 -18.30 20.78 -4.60
CA GLU A 243 -18.26 19.92 -3.42
C GLU A 243 -18.24 20.75 -2.13
N LYS A 244 -17.38 21.78 -2.07
CA LYS A 244 -17.31 22.70 -0.91
C LYS A 244 -18.68 23.36 -0.64
N VAL A 245 -19.36 23.82 -1.70
CA VAL A 245 -20.69 24.41 -1.60
C VAL A 245 -21.73 23.39 -1.12
N ALA A 246 -21.72 22.18 -1.69
CA ALA A 246 -22.64 21.11 -1.30
C ALA A 246 -22.49 20.75 0.19
N TRP A 247 -21.26 20.58 0.68
CA TRP A 247 -20.99 20.31 2.10
C TRP A 247 -21.39 21.47 3.01
N LYS A 248 -21.21 22.73 2.56
CA LYS A 248 -21.63 23.90 3.33
C LYS A 248 -23.17 23.97 3.45
N ILE A 249 -23.89 23.71 2.36
CA ILE A 249 -25.36 23.66 2.35
C ILE A 249 -25.84 22.51 3.24
N TRP A 250 -25.23 21.32 3.10
CA TRP A 250 -25.56 20.16 3.92
C TRP A 250 -25.36 20.45 5.42
N LYS A 251 -24.22 21.03 5.80
CA LYS A 251 -23.93 21.45 7.17
C LYS A 251 -24.99 22.39 7.72
N MET A 252 -25.35 23.43 6.97
CA MET A 252 -26.40 24.39 7.38
C MET A 252 -27.75 23.70 7.57
N ALA A 253 -28.10 22.79 6.68
CA ALA A 253 -29.35 22.03 6.80
C ALA A 253 -29.37 21.11 8.02
N MET A 254 -28.25 20.41 8.30
CA MET A 254 -28.15 19.48 9.43
C MET A 254 -28.12 20.18 10.79
N LEU A 255 -27.54 21.38 10.88
CA LEU A 255 -27.47 22.17 12.12
C LEU A 255 -28.79 22.85 12.50
N ARG A 256 -29.77 22.94 11.56
CA ARG A 256 -31.05 23.59 11.81
C ARG A 256 -32.21 22.59 11.70
N ARG A 257 -32.82 22.28 12.85
CA ARG A 257 -33.95 21.34 12.93
C ARG A 257 -35.13 21.73 12.06
N SER A 258 -35.43 23.05 11.93
CA SER A 258 -36.47 23.55 11.06
C SER A 258 -36.26 23.19 9.58
N TRP A 259 -35.00 23.24 9.10
CA TRP A 259 -34.66 22.86 7.73
C TRP A 259 -34.80 21.34 7.52
N MET A 260 -34.44 20.54 8.53
CA MET A 260 -34.61 19.08 8.48
C MET A 260 -36.08 18.68 8.43
N ASN A 261 -36.97 19.49 9.01
CA ASN A 261 -38.42 19.25 9.03
C ASN A 261 -39.16 19.90 7.84
N ALA A 262 -38.55 20.80 7.09
CA ALA A 262 -39.20 21.66 6.08
C ALA A 262 -39.74 20.92 4.86
N ALA A 263 -39.28 19.68 4.57
CA ALA A 263 -39.73 18.92 3.41
C ALA A 263 -40.08 17.48 3.79
N ASN A 264 -41.07 16.90 3.12
CA ASN A 264 -41.43 15.49 3.29
C ASN A 264 -40.36 14.56 2.62
N GLY A 265 -40.46 13.28 2.96
CA GLY A 265 -39.48 12.26 2.46
C GLY A 265 -39.44 12.15 0.94
N ASN A 266 -40.57 12.27 0.27
CA ASN A 266 -40.63 12.18 -1.19
C ASN A 266 -39.87 13.32 -1.88
N MET A 267 -40.00 14.55 -1.38
CA MET A 267 -39.31 15.72 -1.92
C MET A 267 -37.79 15.63 -1.66
N LYS A 268 -37.38 15.21 -0.44
CA LYS A 268 -35.98 14.94 -0.14
C LYS A 268 -35.41 13.86 -1.03
N GLY A 269 -36.14 12.76 -1.25
CA GLY A 269 -35.75 11.68 -2.13
C GLY A 269 -35.57 12.12 -3.59
N LYS A 270 -36.47 12.93 -4.12
CA LYS A 270 -36.32 13.48 -5.48
C LYS A 270 -35.07 14.34 -5.63
N VAL A 271 -34.81 15.24 -4.68
CA VAL A 271 -33.64 16.14 -4.72
C VAL A 271 -32.35 15.33 -4.60
N VAL A 272 -32.21 14.49 -3.56
CA VAL A 272 -30.97 13.76 -3.31
C VAL A 272 -30.66 12.73 -4.39
N ASN A 273 -31.65 11.98 -4.86
CA ASN A 273 -31.45 11.01 -5.92
C ASN A 273 -31.21 11.69 -7.28
N GLY A 274 -31.76 12.88 -7.50
CA GLY A 274 -31.50 13.68 -8.70
C GLY A 274 -30.06 14.23 -8.73
N MET A 275 -29.57 14.76 -7.61
CA MET A 275 -28.18 15.23 -7.48
C MET A 275 -27.18 14.08 -7.49
N GLY A 276 -27.53 12.95 -6.92
CA GLY A 276 -26.70 11.74 -6.85
C GLY A 276 -26.95 10.74 -7.97
N LYS A 277 -27.36 11.18 -9.18
CA LYS A 277 -27.72 10.29 -10.28
C LYS A 277 -26.64 9.26 -10.62
N ALA A 278 -25.39 9.67 -10.71
CA ALA A 278 -24.27 8.77 -10.97
C ALA A 278 -24.09 7.71 -9.86
N TRP A 279 -24.41 8.05 -8.61
CA TRP A 279 -24.35 7.11 -7.48
C TRP A 279 -25.52 6.13 -7.49
N THR A 280 -26.72 6.57 -7.88
CA THR A 280 -27.95 5.76 -7.92
C THR A 280 -28.11 4.94 -9.21
N GLU A 281 -27.25 5.14 -10.22
CA GLU A 281 -27.26 4.38 -11.46
C GLU A 281 -27.01 2.88 -11.26
N HIS A 282 -26.10 2.54 -10.32
CA HIS A 282 -25.73 1.17 -9.99
C HIS A 282 -26.17 0.73 -8.58
N ARG A 283 -27.04 1.51 -7.92
CA ARG A 283 -27.51 1.25 -6.55
C ARG A 283 -28.99 1.59 -6.40
N SER A 284 -29.64 1.02 -5.39
CA SER A 284 -30.99 1.36 -5.03
C SER A 284 -31.12 2.84 -4.69
N LYS A 285 -32.21 3.46 -5.12
CA LYS A 285 -32.52 4.84 -4.75
C LYS A 285 -32.71 5.00 -3.25
N LEU A 286 -32.25 6.12 -2.71
CA LEU A 286 -32.44 6.44 -1.30
C LEU A 286 -33.91 6.74 -1.01
N ILE A 287 -34.46 6.03 -0.01
CA ILE A 287 -35.82 6.21 0.47
C ILE A 287 -35.76 7.00 1.79
N PHE A 288 -36.45 8.13 1.84
CA PHE A 288 -36.51 8.95 3.04
C PHE A 288 -37.85 8.80 3.75
N PRO A 289 -37.88 8.72 5.08
CA PRO A 289 -39.14 8.68 5.84
C PRO A 289 -39.90 9.97 5.65
N GLN A 290 -41.24 9.87 5.61
CA GLN A 290 -42.15 11.03 5.40
C GLN A 290 -42.03 12.09 6.48
N LYS A 291 -41.82 11.67 7.73
CA LYS A 291 -41.59 12.52 8.89
C LYS A 291 -40.18 12.36 9.41
N SER A 292 -39.55 13.45 9.86
CA SER A 292 -38.25 13.39 10.50
C SER A 292 -38.31 12.61 11.83
N PHE A 293 -37.17 12.07 12.28
CA PHE A 293 -37.10 11.42 13.60
C PHE A 293 -37.66 12.31 14.71
N ASN A 294 -37.37 13.60 14.69
CA ASN A 294 -37.88 14.54 15.69
C ASN A 294 -39.41 14.67 15.65
N GLN A 295 -40.01 14.68 14.48
CA GLN A 295 -41.48 14.73 14.35
C GLN A 295 -42.11 13.45 14.88
N GLN A 296 -41.56 12.26 14.50
CA GLN A 296 -42.01 10.97 15.00
C GLN A 296 -41.85 10.84 16.54
N TRP A 297 -40.74 11.35 17.08
CA TRP A 297 -40.48 11.35 18.51
C TRP A 297 -41.49 12.17 19.29
N LYS A 298 -41.74 13.40 18.81
CA LYS A 298 -42.73 14.28 19.43
C LYS A 298 -44.15 13.72 19.40
N GLU A 299 -44.53 13.08 18.32
CA GLU A 299 -45.82 12.39 18.19
C GLU A 299 -45.97 11.24 19.19
N LYS A 300 -44.90 10.46 19.39
CA LYS A 300 -44.92 9.27 20.24
C LYS A 300 -44.76 9.60 21.75
N TYR A 301 -43.91 10.56 22.07
CA TYR A 301 -43.47 10.82 23.45
C TYR A 301 -43.79 12.23 23.96
N GLY A 302 -44.40 13.10 23.15
CA GLY A 302 -44.65 14.50 23.48
C GLY A 302 -43.41 15.38 23.50
N ASN A 303 -43.57 16.63 23.97
CA ASN A 303 -42.48 17.61 24.11
C ASN A 303 -41.69 17.42 25.42
N ARG A 304 -41.25 16.22 25.75
CA ARG A 304 -40.34 16.04 26.89
C ARG A 304 -38.94 16.58 26.62
#